data_729c3a37e014398e5cccc9e54e463071
#
_entry.id   729c3a37e014398e5cccc9e54e463071
#
_cell.length_a   1.000
_cell.length_b   1.000
_cell.length_c   1.000
_cell.angle_alpha   90.00
_cell.angle_beta   90.00
_cell.angle_gamma   90.00
#
_symmetry.space_group_name_H-M   'P 1'
#
loop_
_entity.id
_entity.type
_entity.pdbx_description
1 polymer ?
#
loop_
_entity_poly.entity_id
_entity_poly.type
_entity_poly.pdbx_seq_one_letter_code
_entity_poly.pdbx_strand_id
1 'polypeptide(L)'
;MSATLDDCIRAAFDRIRVSLSGQLETDLSASTSDILRVVADEHRRALAEATERTAATARSEAEQQLAAEGEAFAREREDLARQIAGLERMLAEVRDEVDLARRTLEARGDSEPVSRELQSLRRRLEHTARLMSAFRTLDDATSLGDILEQLAQSACQETGRTAVFLVNAGKLRGWRALGFPAEQPIVGSDFAPAESDVVGRAVRLGARQQHRNGDATRLPAFAQADGPRDALALPVQVGGSIIAVLYADAARTDRPEDPEWLDTIHAMTKHAGRVLEAMTVRQAAALWMPRGGGARSSRE
;
A
#
# COMPACT_ATOMS: atom_id res chain seq x y z
N MET A 1 20.35 -96.32 -21.96
CA MET A 1 18.92 -96.09 -21.66
C MET A 1 18.39 -95.16 -22.78
N SER A 2 17.66 -95.73 -23.74
CA SER A 2 17.07 -94.93 -24.80
C SER A 2 15.83 -94.26 -24.30
N ALA A 3 15.81 -92.91 -24.38
CA ALA A 3 14.59 -92.11 -24.14
C ALA A 3 13.51 -92.61 -25.08
N THR A 4 12.32 -92.89 -24.60
CA THR A 4 11.19 -93.32 -25.41
C THR A 4 10.71 -92.15 -26.30
N LEU A 5 10.13 -92.48 -27.45
CA LEU A 5 9.59 -91.46 -28.37
C LEU A 5 8.61 -90.53 -27.63
N ASP A 6 7.84 -91.07 -26.70
CA ASP A 6 6.90 -90.31 -25.85
C ASP A 6 7.59 -89.29 -24.94
N ASP A 7 8.77 -89.61 -24.37
CA ASP A 7 9.54 -88.67 -23.55
C ASP A 7 10.09 -87.52 -24.38
N CYS A 8 10.51 -87.78 -25.59
CA CYS A 8 10.99 -86.78 -26.55
C CYS A 8 9.84 -85.85 -26.99
N ILE A 9 8.65 -86.40 -27.27
CA ILE A 9 7.45 -85.62 -27.62
C ILE A 9 7.00 -84.73 -26.41
N ARG A 10 6.96 -85.32 -25.24
CA ARG A 10 6.58 -84.59 -24.00
C ARG A 10 7.55 -83.42 -23.74
N ALA A 11 8.83 -83.63 -23.80
CA ALA A 11 9.86 -82.63 -23.62
C ALA A 11 9.81 -81.54 -24.72
N ALA A 12 9.40 -81.91 -25.98
CA ALA A 12 9.16 -80.90 -27.01
C ALA A 12 7.94 -80.04 -26.75
N PHE A 13 6.83 -80.65 -26.32
CA PHE A 13 5.61 -79.89 -25.92
C PHE A 13 5.84 -78.97 -24.71
N ASP A 14 6.57 -79.44 -23.73
CA ASP A 14 6.88 -78.56 -22.53
C ASP A 14 7.79 -77.42 -22.97
N ARG A 15 8.76 -77.60 -23.84
CA ARG A 15 9.56 -76.48 -24.37
C ARG A 15 8.72 -75.47 -25.14
N ILE A 16 7.82 -75.93 -26.00
CA ILE A 16 6.91 -75.08 -26.77
C ILE A 16 5.98 -74.30 -25.82
N ARG A 17 5.42 -74.96 -24.81
CA ARG A 17 4.56 -74.37 -23.82
C ARG A 17 5.28 -73.24 -23.04
N VAL A 18 6.49 -73.50 -22.54
CA VAL A 18 7.32 -72.54 -21.82
C VAL A 18 7.69 -71.38 -22.72
N SER A 19 8.07 -71.63 -23.96
CA SER A 19 8.40 -70.57 -24.92
C SER A 19 7.21 -69.71 -25.28
N LEU A 20 6.05 -70.34 -25.55
CA LEU A 20 4.80 -69.58 -25.79
C LEU A 20 4.32 -68.75 -24.60
N SER A 21 4.39 -69.34 -23.42
CA SER A 21 4.03 -68.55 -22.15
C SER A 21 4.97 -67.39 -21.99
N GLY A 22 6.27 -67.53 -22.13
CA GLY A 22 7.25 -66.48 -22.03
C GLY A 22 7.07 -65.37 -23.07
N GLN A 23 6.75 -65.73 -24.32
CA GLN A 23 6.44 -64.79 -25.38
C GLN A 23 5.16 -63.98 -25.06
N LEU A 24 4.09 -64.70 -24.70
CA LEU A 24 2.82 -64.05 -24.29
C LEU A 24 2.97 -63.10 -23.12
N GLU A 25 3.73 -63.46 -22.07
CA GLU A 25 4.00 -62.57 -20.94
C GLU A 25 4.79 -61.31 -21.36
N THR A 26 5.78 -61.51 -22.25
CA THR A 26 6.58 -60.39 -22.77
C THR A 26 5.73 -59.45 -23.61
N ASP A 27 4.91 -59.96 -24.52
CA ASP A 27 4.06 -59.22 -25.43
C ASP A 27 2.95 -58.47 -24.64
N LEU A 28 2.34 -59.12 -23.63
CA LEU A 28 1.37 -58.51 -22.75
C LEU A 28 1.99 -57.38 -21.89
N SER A 29 3.19 -57.62 -21.35
CA SER A 29 3.92 -56.62 -20.58
C SER A 29 4.29 -55.41 -21.43
N ALA A 30 4.78 -55.62 -22.63
CA ALA A 30 5.10 -54.58 -23.60
C ALA A 30 3.86 -53.77 -23.98
N SER A 31 2.77 -54.45 -24.34
CA SER A 31 1.49 -53.83 -24.70
C SER A 31 0.90 -53.01 -23.53
N THR A 32 0.94 -53.56 -22.30
CA THR A 32 0.47 -52.86 -21.11
C THR A 32 1.30 -51.60 -20.83
N SER A 33 2.61 -51.68 -21.00
CA SER A 33 3.52 -50.54 -20.81
C SER A 33 3.28 -49.45 -21.85
N ASP A 34 3.02 -49.83 -23.11
CA ASP A 34 2.69 -48.87 -24.16
C ASP A 34 1.34 -48.20 -23.94
N ILE A 35 0.31 -48.92 -23.51
CA ILE A 35 -0.99 -48.36 -23.14
C ILE A 35 -0.84 -47.37 -21.97
N LEU A 36 -0.12 -47.78 -20.93
CA LEU A 36 0.11 -46.88 -19.76
C LEU A 36 0.85 -45.60 -20.16
N ARG A 37 1.83 -45.71 -21.08
CA ARG A 37 2.56 -44.55 -21.58
C ARG A 37 1.64 -43.59 -22.34
N VAL A 38 0.81 -44.12 -23.25
CA VAL A 38 -0.15 -43.32 -24.01
C VAL A 38 -1.15 -42.62 -23.10
N VAL A 39 -1.73 -43.37 -22.15
CA VAL A 39 -2.68 -42.79 -21.17
C VAL A 39 -2.02 -41.71 -20.30
N ALA A 40 -0.78 -41.93 -19.85
CA ALA A 40 -0.05 -40.94 -19.05
C ALA A 40 0.27 -39.68 -19.87
N ASP A 41 0.59 -39.82 -21.16
CA ASP A 41 0.84 -38.68 -22.05
C ASP A 41 -0.44 -37.90 -22.36
N GLU A 42 -1.55 -38.59 -22.61
CA GLU A 42 -2.86 -37.92 -22.78
C GLU A 42 -3.30 -37.20 -21.51
N HIS A 43 -3.12 -37.85 -20.36
CA HIS A 43 -3.46 -37.23 -19.10
C HIS A 43 -2.59 -35.99 -18.80
N ARG A 44 -1.30 -36.04 -19.09
CA ARG A 44 -0.41 -34.86 -18.97
C ARG A 44 -0.83 -33.72 -19.90
N ARG A 45 -1.20 -34.02 -21.14
CA ARG A 45 -1.71 -32.99 -22.06
C ARG A 45 -3.01 -32.39 -21.59
N ALA A 46 -3.97 -33.20 -21.14
CA ALA A 46 -5.24 -32.74 -20.62
C ALA A 46 -5.07 -31.86 -19.36
N LEU A 47 -4.16 -32.23 -18.46
CA LEU A 47 -3.82 -31.41 -17.29
C LEU A 47 -3.15 -30.08 -17.71
N ALA A 48 -2.22 -30.10 -18.65
CA ALA A 48 -1.58 -28.89 -19.14
C ALA A 48 -2.59 -27.93 -19.77
N GLU A 49 -3.48 -28.43 -20.62
CA GLU A 49 -4.56 -27.63 -21.21
C GLU A 49 -5.54 -27.10 -20.18
N ALA A 50 -5.91 -27.90 -19.18
CA ALA A 50 -6.81 -27.46 -18.10
C ALA A 50 -6.16 -26.37 -17.25
N THR A 51 -4.89 -26.52 -16.90
CA THR A 51 -4.14 -25.50 -16.14
C THR A 51 -3.97 -24.20 -16.94
N GLU A 52 -3.72 -24.31 -18.24
CA GLU A 52 -3.60 -23.13 -19.10
C GLU A 52 -4.93 -22.39 -19.24
N ARG A 53 -6.05 -23.13 -19.42
CA ARG A 53 -7.40 -22.53 -19.47
C ARG A 53 -7.77 -21.83 -18.16
N THR A 54 -7.53 -22.49 -17.01
CA THR A 54 -7.81 -21.86 -15.70
C THR A 54 -6.93 -20.65 -15.44
N ALA A 55 -5.65 -20.70 -15.83
CA ALA A 55 -4.75 -19.55 -15.72
C ALA A 55 -5.17 -18.39 -16.64
N ALA A 56 -5.63 -18.69 -17.86
CA ALA A 56 -6.14 -17.67 -18.78
C ALA A 56 -7.42 -17.01 -18.26
N THR A 57 -8.35 -17.80 -17.71
CA THR A 57 -9.59 -17.27 -17.11
C THR A 57 -9.27 -16.40 -15.91
N ALA A 58 -8.43 -16.86 -14.99
CA ALA A 58 -8.03 -16.11 -13.81
C ALA A 58 -7.31 -14.79 -14.17
N ARG A 59 -6.49 -14.80 -15.24
CA ARG A 59 -5.87 -13.55 -15.74
C ARG A 59 -6.90 -12.58 -16.27
N SER A 60 -7.84 -13.05 -17.09
CA SER A 60 -8.90 -12.20 -17.65
C SER A 60 -9.78 -11.58 -16.56
N GLU A 61 -10.14 -12.37 -15.54
CA GLU A 61 -10.91 -11.88 -14.39
C GLU A 61 -10.12 -10.84 -13.57
N ALA A 62 -8.84 -11.09 -13.33
CA ALA A 62 -7.98 -10.13 -12.63
C ALA A 62 -7.78 -8.83 -13.43
N GLU A 63 -7.63 -8.91 -14.75
CA GLU A 63 -7.56 -7.75 -15.64
C GLU A 63 -8.85 -6.92 -15.59
N GLN A 64 -10.00 -7.58 -15.61
CA GLN A 64 -11.30 -6.91 -15.52
C GLN A 64 -11.50 -6.23 -14.15
N GLN A 65 -11.12 -6.91 -13.07
CA GLN A 65 -11.19 -6.33 -11.73
C GLN A 65 -10.27 -5.12 -11.60
N LEU A 66 -9.03 -5.22 -12.04
CA LEU A 66 -8.07 -4.10 -12.02
C LEU A 66 -8.56 -2.91 -12.85
N ALA A 67 -9.15 -3.18 -14.02
CA ALA A 67 -9.72 -2.14 -14.86
C ALA A 67 -10.91 -1.44 -14.17
N ALA A 68 -11.82 -2.21 -13.56
CA ALA A 68 -12.97 -1.69 -12.83
C ALA A 68 -12.56 -0.86 -11.59
N GLU A 69 -11.58 -1.35 -10.83
CA GLU A 69 -11.01 -0.62 -9.70
C GLU A 69 -10.32 0.66 -10.17
N GLY A 70 -9.54 0.60 -11.25
CA GLY A 70 -8.89 1.77 -11.85
C GLY A 70 -9.89 2.85 -12.27
N GLU A 71 -11.02 2.46 -12.88
CA GLU A 71 -12.10 3.38 -13.23
C GLU A 71 -12.80 3.97 -11.99
N ALA A 72 -13.03 3.15 -10.96
CA ALA A 72 -13.63 3.61 -9.71
C ALA A 72 -12.75 4.66 -9.03
N PHE A 73 -11.44 4.42 -8.94
CA PHE A 73 -10.46 5.39 -8.41
C PHE A 73 -10.36 6.66 -9.27
N ALA A 74 -10.45 6.52 -10.59
CA ALA A 74 -10.43 7.70 -11.46
C ALA A 74 -11.65 8.60 -11.22
N ARG A 75 -12.84 8.01 -11.05
CA ARG A 75 -14.08 8.75 -10.72
C ARG A 75 -13.98 9.40 -9.33
N GLU A 76 -13.51 8.67 -8.31
CA GLU A 76 -13.33 9.24 -6.96
C GLU A 76 -12.35 10.40 -6.95
N ARG A 77 -11.25 10.30 -7.70
CA ARG A 77 -10.29 11.41 -7.87
C ARG A 77 -10.93 12.63 -8.53
N GLU A 78 -11.72 12.41 -9.56
CA GLU A 78 -12.41 13.50 -10.26
C GLU A 78 -13.44 14.18 -9.35
N ASP A 79 -14.16 13.39 -8.55
CA ASP A 79 -15.09 13.92 -7.54
C ASP A 79 -14.37 14.72 -6.46
N LEU A 80 -13.27 14.21 -5.94
CA LEU A 80 -12.43 14.93 -4.97
C LEU A 80 -11.86 16.22 -5.58
N ALA A 81 -11.37 16.17 -6.81
CA ALA A 81 -10.87 17.36 -7.50
C ALA A 81 -11.96 18.43 -7.67
N ARG A 82 -13.20 18.01 -7.99
CA ARG A 82 -14.35 18.92 -8.07
C ARG A 82 -14.71 19.51 -6.70
N GLN A 83 -14.67 18.72 -5.63
CA GLN A 83 -14.89 19.21 -4.27
C GLN A 83 -13.80 20.20 -3.85
N ILE A 84 -12.54 19.90 -4.13
CA ILE A 84 -11.41 20.80 -3.88
C ILE A 84 -11.61 22.12 -4.61
N ALA A 85 -11.91 22.10 -5.89
CA ALA A 85 -12.16 23.30 -6.66
C ALA A 85 -13.39 24.10 -6.17
N GLY A 86 -14.39 23.41 -5.64
CA GLY A 86 -15.54 24.04 -4.96
C GLY A 86 -15.17 24.75 -3.68
N LEU A 87 -14.41 24.08 -2.83
CA LEU A 87 -13.90 24.65 -1.58
C LEU A 87 -12.97 25.84 -1.80
N GLU A 88 -12.13 25.79 -2.83
CA GLU A 88 -11.25 26.91 -3.20
C GLU A 88 -12.03 28.16 -3.62
N ARG A 89 -13.10 27.97 -4.37
CA ARG A 89 -13.99 29.11 -4.72
C ARG A 89 -14.64 29.70 -3.49
N MET A 90 -15.18 28.88 -2.59
CA MET A 90 -15.75 29.35 -1.32
C MET A 90 -14.70 30.05 -0.44
N LEU A 91 -13.47 29.54 -0.40
CA LEU A 91 -12.35 30.17 0.29
C LEU A 91 -12.00 31.55 -0.28
N ALA A 92 -12.03 31.69 -1.63
CA ALA A 92 -11.80 32.97 -2.27
C ALA A 92 -12.91 33.98 -1.94
N GLU A 93 -14.17 33.56 -2.00
CA GLU A 93 -15.33 34.39 -1.65
C GLU A 93 -15.26 34.87 -0.17
N VAL A 94 -15.01 33.94 0.77
CA VAL A 94 -14.87 34.31 2.19
C VAL A 94 -13.67 35.23 2.42
N ARG A 95 -12.56 35.05 1.69
CA ARG A 95 -11.40 35.95 1.78
C ARG A 95 -11.75 37.36 1.33
N ASP A 96 -12.47 37.49 0.22
CA ASP A 96 -12.92 38.79 -0.28
C ASP A 96 -13.92 39.46 0.69
N GLU A 97 -14.84 38.70 1.29
CA GLU A 97 -15.74 39.20 2.34
C GLU A 97 -15.00 39.68 3.59
N VAL A 98 -14.00 38.92 4.06
CA VAL A 98 -13.15 39.32 5.19
C VAL A 98 -12.37 40.58 4.89
N ASP A 99 -11.81 40.73 3.69
CA ASP A 99 -11.07 41.93 3.29
C ASP A 99 -12.00 43.16 3.15
N LEU A 100 -13.24 42.97 2.70
CA LEU A 100 -14.26 44.02 2.67
C LEU A 100 -14.70 44.41 4.07
N ALA A 101 -14.99 43.46 4.96
CA ALA A 101 -15.36 43.69 6.33
C ALA A 101 -14.24 44.44 7.10
N ARG A 102 -12.98 44.07 6.85
CA ARG A 102 -11.82 44.76 7.40
C ARG A 102 -11.76 46.21 6.99
N ARG A 103 -11.90 46.55 5.71
CA ARG A 103 -11.88 47.91 5.19
C ARG A 103 -13.00 48.75 5.81
N THR A 104 -14.19 48.17 5.98
CA THR A 104 -15.34 48.84 6.60
C THR A 104 -15.15 49.11 8.10
N LEU A 105 -14.46 48.24 8.80
CA LEU A 105 -14.15 48.38 10.22
C LEU A 105 -13.00 49.35 10.48
N GLU A 106 -11.95 49.32 9.67
CA GLU A 106 -10.88 50.30 9.69
C GLU A 106 -11.42 51.73 9.48
N ALA A 107 -12.47 51.86 8.66
CA ALA A 107 -13.17 53.11 8.45
C ALA A 107 -14.07 53.59 9.64
N ARG A 108 -14.49 52.65 10.52
CA ARG A 108 -15.40 52.94 11.64
C ARG A 108 -14.73 53.17 12.99
N GLY A 109 -13.44 52.88 13.14
CA GLY A 109 -12.66 53.14 14.36
C GLY A 109 -12.97 52.26 15.58
N ASP A 110 -13.86 51.26 15.48
CA ASP A 110 -14.27 50.35 16.55
C ASP A 110 -13.66 48.99 16.38
N SER A 111 -12.80 48.52 17.33
CA SER A 111 -11.90 47.50 16.79
C SER A 111 -11.49 46.28 17.62
N GLU A 112 -11.57 46.23 18.94
CA GLU A 112 -10.86 45.12 19.61
C GLU A 112 -11.54 43.73 19.54
N PRO A 113 -12.85 43.54 19.73
CA PRO A 113 -13.47 42.23 19.63
C PRO A 113 -13.55 41.73 18.20
N VAL A 114 -13.80 42.63 17.25
CA VAL A 114 -13.92 42.29 15.82
C VAL A 114 -12.56 41.96 15.21
N SER A 115 -11.50 42.64 15.67
CA SER A 115 -10.12 42.28 15.25
C SER A 115 -9.73 40.88 15.69
N ARG A 116 -10.16 40.41 16.87
CA ARG A 116 -9.91 39.05 17.34
C ARG A 116 -10.66 38.01 16.50
N GLU A 117 -11.92 38.29 16.16
CA GLU A 117 -12.72 37.37 15.31
C GLU A 117 -12.16 37.29 13.90
N LEU A 118 -11.80 38.40 13.28
CA LEU A 118 -11.13 38.45 11.99
C LEU A 118 -9.79 37.69 11.98
N GLN A 119 -8.99 37.83 13.05
CA GLN A 119 -7.75 37.07 13.18
C GLN A 119 -8.01 35.56 13.32
N SER A 120 -9.06 35.16 13.99
CA SER A 120 -9.47 33.78 14.13
C SER A 120 -9.88 33.17 12.76
N LEU A 121 -10.74 33.88 12.02
CA LEU A 121 -11.16 33.51 10.67
C LEU A 121 -9.97 33.43 9.71
N ARG A 122 -9.05 34.38 9.77
CA ARG A 122 -7.84 34.40 8.95
C ARG A 122 -6.95 33.18 9.23
N ARG A 123 -6.75 32.82 10.50
CA ARG A 123 -6.00 31.62 10.88
C ARG A 123 -6.66 30.34 10.33
N ARG A 124 -7.99 30.25 10.41
CA ARG A 124 -8.74 29.09 9.87
C ARG A 124 -8.63 29.01 8.34
N LEU A 125 -8.70 30.14 7.65
CA LEU A 125 -8.50 30.20 6.20
C LEU A 125 -7.08 29.77 5.80
N GLU A 126 -6.06 30.28 6.49
CA GLU A 126 -4.66 29.92 6.25
C GLU A 126 -4.41 28.44 6.52
N HIS A 127 -5.01 27.90 7.58
CA HIS A 127 -4.95 26.47 7.91
C HIS A 127 -5.58 25.62 6.78
N THR A 128 -6.79 25.97 6.35
CA THR A 128 -7.46 25.26 5.25
C THR A 128 -6.66 25.35 3.94
N ALA A 129 -6.11 26.51 3.63
CA ALA A 129 -5.27 26.68 2.44
C ALA A 129 -4.01 25.81 2.49
N ARG A 130 -3.35 25.67 3.67
CA ARG A 130 -2.21 24.76 3.83
C ARG A 130 -2.60 23.31 3.65
N LEU A 131 -3.73 22.88 4.23
CA LEU A 131 -4.24 21.51 4.07
C LEU A 131 -4.51 21.17 2.59
N MET A 132 -5.15 22.09 1.87
CA MET A 132 -5.40 21.92 0.43
C MET A 132 -4.11 21.86 -0.38
N SER A 133 -3.12 22.69 -0.03
CA SER A 133 -1.79 22.63 -0.65
C SER A 133 -1.10 21.29 -0.39
N ALA A 134 -1.19 20.77 0.84
CA ALA A 134 -0.65 19.46 1.19
C ALA A 134 -1.30 18.32 0.38
N PHE A 135 -2.61 18.34 0.19
CA PHE A 135 -3.30 17.35 -0.63
C PHE A 135 -2.84 17.38 -2.10
N ARG A 136 -2.70 18.59 -2.69
CA ARG A 136 -2.19 18.71 -4.06
C ARG A 136 -0.77 18.16 -4.20
N THR A 137 0.13 18.51 -3.29
CA THR A 137 1.50 18.00 -3.36
C THR A 137 1.57 16.48 -3.19
N LEU A 138 0.66 15.87 -2.42
CA LEU A 138 0.53 14.43 -2.33
C LEU A 138 -0.03 13.81 -3.62
N ASP A 139 -1.00 14.46 -4.27
CA ASP A 139 -1.56 14.00 -5.56
C ASP A 139 -0.56 14.08 -6.71
N ASP A 140 0.31 15.10 -6.70
CA ASP A 140 1.35 15.29 -7.71
C ASP A 140 2.58 14.38 -7.50
N ALA A 141 2.68 13.72 -6.36
CA ALA A 141 3.80 12.84 -6.05
C ALA A 141 3.81 11.59 -6.96
N THR A 142 5.00 11.20 -7.39
CA THR A 142 5.19 10.14 -8.39
C THR A 142 5.80 8.86 -7.83
N SER A 143 6.25 8.88 -6.59
CA SER A 143 6.85 7.73 -5.91
C SER A 143 6.42 7.62 -4.45
N LEU A 144 6.58 6.41 -3.88
CA LEU A 144 6.38 6.19 -2.44
C LEU A 144 7.24 7.16 -1.61
N GLY A 145 8.50 7.36 -2.00
CA GLY A 145 9.41 8.28 -1.32
C GLY A 145 8.89 9.71 -1.33
N ASP A 146 8.43 10.20 -2.50
CA ASP A 146 7.87 11.55 -2.63
C ASP A 146 6.65 11.73 -1.73
N ILE A 147 5.72 10.76 -1.72
CA ILE A 147 4.50 10.83 -0.89
C ILE A 147 4.86 10.90 0.60
N LEU A 148 5.76 10.03 1.06
CA LEU A 148 6.18 10.03 2.47
C LEU A 148 6.96 11.31 2.84
N GLU A 149 7.77 11.85 1.95
CA GLU A 149 8.48 13.12 2.14
C GLU A 149 7.51 14.28 2.26
N GLN A 150 6.55 14.42 1.32
CA GLN A 150 5.54 15.48 1.34
C GLN A 150 4.64 15.38 2.58
N LEU A 151 4.27 14.14 2.96
CA LEU A 151 3.50 13.90 4.18
C LEU A 151 4.28 14.35 5.42
N ALA A 152 5.56 13.99 5.53
CA ALA A 152 6.42 14.39 6.65
C ALA A 152 6.58 15.91 6.73
N GLN A 153 6.83 16.57 5.60
CA GLN A 153 7.00 18.02 5.53
C GLN A 153 5.72 18.75 5.91
N SER A 154 4.58 18.35 5.35
CA SER A 154 3.29 18.96 5.65
C SER A 154 2.90 18.77 7.11
N ALA A 155 3.09 17.59 7.68
CA ALA A 155 2.84 17.32 9.08
C ALA A 155 3.79 18.14 10.00
N CYS A 156 5.05 18.29 9.63
CA CYS A 156 6.01 19.09 10.39
C CYS A 156 5.63 20.59 10.41
N GLN A 157 5.06 21.10 9.32
CA GLN A 157 4.55 22.48 9.29
C GLN A 157 3.42 22.71 10.29
N GLU A 158 2.59 21.71 10.57
CA GLU A 158 1.50 21.79 11.51
C GLU A 158 1.94 21.60 12.98
N THR A 159 2.91 20.73 13.26
CA THR A 159 3.28 20.32 14.62
C THR A 159 4.66 20.77 15.06
N GLY A 160 5.57 20.99 14.12
CA GLY A 160 6.97 21.33 14.38
C GLY A 160 7.91 20.12 14.42
N ARG A 161 7.44 18.92 14.77
CA ARG A 161 8.25 17.68 14.73
C ARG A 161 7.48 16.52 14.14
N THR A 162 8.11 15.82 13.21
CA THR A 162 7.57 14.59 12.63
C THR A 162 8.67 13.57 12.34
N ALA A 163 8.32 12.29 12.44
CA ALA A 163 9.18 11.20 12.00
C ALA A 163 8.34 10.17 11.23
N VAL A 164 8.89 9.67 10.14
CA VAL A 164 8.31 8.58 9.34
C VAL A 164 9.18 7.35 9.50
N PHE A 165 8.53 6.24 9.83
CA PHE A 165 9.15 4.93 9.98
C PHE A 165 8.58 3.99 8.94
N LEU A 166 9.44 3.30 8.19
CA LEU A 166 9.02 2.20 7.33
C LEU A 166 8.84 0.94 8.18
N VAL A 167 7.78 0.20 7.89
CA VAL A 167 7.49 -1.07 8.57
C VAL A 167 8.00 -2.21 7.70
N ASN A 168 8.95 -2.98 8.22
CA ASN A 168 9.49 -4.14 7.53
C ASN A 168 9.68 -5.30 8.51
N ALA A 169 9.05 -6.44 8.24
CA ALA A 169 9.15 -7.67 9.05
C ALA A 169 8.96 -7.43 10.56
N GLY A 170 8.00 -6.57 10.95
CA GLY A 170 7.71 -6.24 12.34
C GLY A 170 8.71 -5.29 13.01
N LYS A 171 9.67 -4.75 12.26
CA LYS A 171 10.60 -3.70 12.72
C LYS A 171 10.22 -2.36 12.10
N LEU A 172 10.57 -1.29 12.80
CA LEU A 172 10.43 0.08 12.35
C LEU A 172 11.80 0.61 11.96
N ARG A 173 11.97 1.04 10.73
CA ARG A 173 13.19 1.71 10.27
C ARG A 173 12.91 3.19 10.08
N GLY A 174 13.64 4.04 10.78
CA GLY A 174 13.55 5.49 10.62
C GLY A 174 13.93 5.90 9.20
N TRP A 175 12.99 6.50 8.48
CA TRP A 175 13.17 6.92 7.10
C TRP A 175 13.40 8.43 6.99
N ARG A 176 12.59 9.21 7.71
CA ARG A 176 12.69 10.67 7.73
C ARG A 176 12.38 11.20 9.12
N ALA A 177 13.09 12.24 9.53
CA ALA A 177 12.82 12.96 10.78
C ALA A 177 13.01 14.45 10.52
N LEU A 178 12.07 15.26 10.97
CA LEU A 178 12.05 16.72 10.82
C LEU A 178 11.76 17.35 12.17
N GLY A 179 12.45 18.44 12.49
CA GLY A 179 12.28 19.18 13.74
C GLY A 179 12.92 18.52 14.96
N PHE A 180 13.61 17.38 14.82
CA PHE A 180 14.37 16.73 15.89
C PHE A 180 15.79 17.27 15.96
N PRO A 181 16.43 17.28 17.16
CA PRO A 181 17.84 17.59 17.30
C PRO A 181 18.73 16.63 16.50
N ALA A 182 19.83 17.15 15.98
CA ALA A 182 20.76 16.35 15.17
C ALA A 182 21.42 15.19 15.94
N GLU A 183 21.48 15.28 17.26
CA GLU A 183 22.05 14.26 18.15
C GLU A 183 21.14 13.04 18.31
N GLN A 184 19.89 13.10 17.85
CA GLN A 184 18.93 11.98 17.89
C GLN A 184 18.95 11.21 16.56
N PRO A 185 19.68 10.10 16.45
CA PRO A 185 19.77 9.34 15.21
C PRO A 185 18.47 8.55 14.97
N ILE A 186 17.48 9.18 14.35
CA ILE A 186 16.22 8.52 13.99
C ILE A 186 16.36 7.89 12.60
N VAL A 187 16.86 8.66 11.64
CA VAL A 187 17.00 8.23 10.24
C VAL A 187 18.03 7.11 10.11
N GLY A 188 17.65 6.02 9.46
CA GLY A 188 18.50 4.84 9.26
C GLY A 188 18.58 3.89 10.45
N SER A 189 18.05 4.27 11.62
CA SER A 189 18.05 3.42 12.81
C SER A 189 16.85 2.45 12.79
N ASP A 190 17.08 1.25 13.30
CA ASP A 190 16.04 0.25 13.48
C ASP A 190 15.47 0.33 14.91
N PHE A 191 14.14 0.38 15.00
CA PHE A 191 13.42 0.41 16.27
C PHE A 191 12.53 -0.82 16.40
N ALA A 192 12.55 -1.46 17.56
CA ALA A 192 11.52 -2.42 17.90
C ALA A 192 10.27 -1.66 18.36
N PRO A 193 9.08 -1.90 17.79
CA PRO A 193 7.86 -1.25 18.23
C PRO A 193 7.54 -1.69 19.67
N ALA A 194 7.67 -0.75 20.61
CA ALA A 194 7.35 -1.03 21.99
C ALA A 194 5.83 -1.04 22.18
N GLU A 195 5.30 -2.07 22.86
CA GLU A 195 3.85 -2.21 23.07
C GLU A 195 3.23 -1.05 23.88
N SER A 196 4.05 -0.39 24.69
CA SER A 196 3.61 0.69 25.59
C SER A 196 3.66 2.07 24.96
N ASP A 197 4.33 2.26 23.82
CA ASP A 197 4.43 3.56 23.18
C ASP A 197 3.39 3.78 22.08
N VAL A 198 3.18 5.04 21.73
CA VAL A 198 2.15 5.44 20.75
C VAL A 198 2.43 4.86 19.36
N VAL A 199 3.70 4.74 18.95
CA VAL A 199 4.10 4.22 17.64
C VAL A 199 3.92 2.71 17.57
N GLY A 200 4.38 1.97 18.59
CA GLY A 200 4.21 0.53 18.65
C GLY A 200 2.74 0.11 18.70
N ARG A 201 1.90 0.88 19.41
CA ARG A 201 0.45 0.67 19.41
C ARG A 201 -0.18 0.94 18.05
N ALA A 202 0.25 1.98 17.33
CA ALA A 202 -0.25 2.28 15.99
C ALA A 202 0.05 1.14 15.01
N VAL A 203 1.26 0.55 15.07
CA VAL A 203 1.62 -0.63 14.27
C VAL A 203 0.75 -1.84 14.61
N ARG A 204 0.62 -2.14 15.89
CA ARG A 204 -0.11 -3.35 16.33
C ARG A 204 -1.60 -3.29 16.05
N LEU A 205 -2.23 -2.13 16.28
CA LEU A 205 -3.67 -1.96 16.14
C LEU A 205 -4.10 -1.55 14.73
N GLY A 206 -3.15 -1.14 13.88
CA GLY A 206 -3.47 -0.63 12.55
C GLY A 206 -4.34 0.63 12.57
N ALA A 207 -4.32 1.40 13.66
CA ALA A 207 -5.21 2.53 13.89
C ALA A 207 -4.48 3.71 14.53
N ARG A 208 -5.06 4.91 14.34
CA ARG A 208 -4.61 6.13 15.00
C ARG A 208 -4.40 5.90 16.49
N GLN A 209 -3.23 6.30 16.99
CA GLN A 209 -2.91 6.33 18.42
C GLN A 209 -2.49 7.73 18.82
N GLN A 210 -2.99 8.17 19.97
CA GLN A 210 -2.71 9.48 20.52
C GLN A 210 -2.12 9.32 21.90
N HIS A 211 -1.17 10.18 22.24
CA HIS A 211 -0.67 10.40 23.57
C HIS A 211 -1.03 11.83 23.98
N ARG A 212 -1.63 11.98 25.16
CA ARG A 212 -1.81 13.25 25.84
C ARG A 212 -0.98 13.27 27.11
N ASN A 213 -0.58 14.45 27.51
CA ASN A 213 0.16 14.59 28.77
C ASN A 213 -0.67 14.03 29.94
N GLY A 214 -0.10 13.05 30.64
CA GLY A 214 -0.78 12.32 31.73
C GLY A 214 -1.38 10.96 31.34
N ASP A 215 -1.38 10.58 30.06
CA ASP A 215 -1.88 9.27 29.61
C ASP A 215 -0.95 8.11 30.03
N ALA A 216 -1.53 6.92 30.16
CA ALA A 216 -0.78 5.68 30.39
C ALA A 216 0.06 5.27 29.16
N THR A 217 -0.29 5.73 27.94
CA THR A 217 0.48 5.54 26.72
C THR A 217 1.76 6.36 26.81
N ARG A 218 2.89 5.77 26.47
CA ARG A 218 4.20 6.44 26.54
C ARG A 218 4.59 7.06 25.20
N LEU A 219 5.41 8.10 25.25
CA LEU A 219 6.14 8.58 24.09
C LEU A 219 7.23 7.58 23.73
N PRO A 220 7.57 7.41 22.43
CA PRO A 220 8.70 6.59 22.02
C PRO A 220 10.02 7.19 22.58
N ALA A 221 11.02 6.34 22.77
CA ALA A 221 12.28 6.70 23.42
C ALA A 221 12.95 7.92 22.79
N PHE A 222 12.89 8.06 21.47
CA PHE A 222 13.44 9.20 20.74
C PHE A 222 12.72 10.54 21.01
N ALA A 223 11.52 10.52 21.58
CA ALA A 223 10.72 11.71 21.84
C ALA A 223 10.64 12.07 23.32
N GLN A 224 11.16 11.24 24.23
CA GLN A 224 11.03 11.44 25.70
C GLN A 224 11.93 12.54 26.25
N ALA A 225 13.05 12.82 25.61
CA ALA A 225 14.08 13.73 26.15
C ALA A 225 13.62 15.18 26.34
N ASP A 226 12.61 15.59 25.58
CA ASP A 226 12.19 17.00 25.50
C ASP A 226 10.94 17.35 26.36
N GLY A 227 10.56 16.48 27.27
CA GLY A 227 9.45 16.66 28.19
C GLY A 227 8.09 16.21 27.66
N PRO A 228 7.05 16.32 28.50
CA PRO A 228 5.70 15.85 28.16
C PRO A 228 5.05 16.75 27.09
N ARG A 229 4.45 16.13 26.09
CA ARG A 229 3.73 16.82 25.02
C ARG A 229 2.69 15.92 24.38
N ASP A 230 1.73 16.49 23.71
CA ASP A 230 0.78 15.73 22.92
C ASP A 230 1.45 15.18 21.66
N ALA A 231 1.19 13.91 21.38
CA ALA A 231 1.75 13.22 20.24
C ALA A 231 0.72 12.31 19.55
N LEU A 232 0.94 12.07 18.29
CA LEU A 232 0.10 11.28 17.40
C LEU A 232 0.96 10.29 16.62
N ALA A 233 0.48 9.04 16.51
CA ALA A 233 1.03 8.06 15.59
C ALA A 233 -0.07 7.53 14.67
N LEU A 234 0.20 7.54 13.37
CA LEU A 234 -0.75 7.20 12.32
C LEU A 234 -0.14 6.17 11.39
N PRO A 235 -0.77 4.99 11.21
CA PRO A 235 -0.33 4.04 10.21
C PRO A 235 -0.69 4.52 8.80
N VAL A 236 0.26 4.46 7.88
CA VAL A 236 0.05 4.60 6.45
C VAL A 236 -0.21 3.20 5.90
N GLN A 237 -1.39 2.98 5.37
CA GLN A 237 -1.84 1.66 4.91
C GLN A 237 -2.03 1.65 3.40
N VAL A 238 -1.69 0.52 2.78
CA VAL A 238 -1.95 0.22 1.37
C VAL A 238 -2.47 -1.21 1.27
N GLY A 239 -3.65 -1.40 0.71
CA GLY A 239 -4.27 -2.73 0.61
C GLY A 239 -4.44 -3.44 1.96
N GLY A 240 -4.71 -2.69 3.04
CA GLY A 240 -4.83 -3.22 4.39
C GLY A 240 -3.51 -3.52 5.11
N SER A 241 -2.36 -3.39 4.44
CA SER A 241 -1.04 -3.59 5.02
C SER A 241 -0.43 -2.26 5.46
N ILE A 242 0.16 -2.22 6.66
CA ILE A 242 0.87 -1.04 7.16
C ILE A 242 2.25 -1.02 6.53
N ILE A 243 2.54 0.00 5.71
CA ILE A 243 3.82 0.19 5.04
C ILE A 243 4.73 1.18 5.77
N ALA A 244 4.12 2.15 6.46
CA ALA A 244 4.84 3.16 7.23
C ALA A 244 4.01 3.61 8.43
N VAL A 245 4.65 4.29 9.38
CA VAL A 245 3.99 5.01 10.48
C VAL A 245 4.52 6.42 10.51
N LEU A 246 3.60 7.38 10.52
CA LEU A 246 3.89 8.78 10.79
C LEU A 246 3.76 9.03 12.30
N TYR A 247 4.80 9.55 12.90
CA TYR A 247 4.79 10.13 14.24
C TYR A 247 4.83 11.65 14.12
N ALA A 248 4.03 12.35 14.91
CA ALA A 248 4.06 13.80 15.02
C ALA A 248 3.82 14.23 16.46
N ASP A 249 4.50 15.28 16.92
CA ASP A 249 4.26 15.86 18.25
C ASP A 249 4.24 17.40 18.23
N ALA A 250 3.51 17.96 19.17
CA ALA A 250 3.34 19.41 19.34
C ALA A 250 4.60 20.04 19.94
N ALA A 251 5.69 20.13 19.18
CA ALA A 251 6.92 20.80 19.60
C ALA A 251 6.88 22.32 19.43
N ARG A 252 5.93 22.84 18.66
CA ARG A 252 5.79 24.30 18.46
C ARG A 252 5.12 24.93 19.65
N THR A 253 5.85 25.79 20.35
CA THR A 253 5.36 26.59 21.48
C THR A 253 4.70 27.89 21.04
N ASP A 254 4.85 28.27 19.77
CA ASP A 254 4.36 29.55 19.21
C ASP A 254 2.89 29.48 18.74
N ARG A 255 2.29 28.30 18.74
CA ARG A 255 0.86 28.14 18.47
C ARG A 255 0.12 27.77 19.75
N PRO A 256 -0.97 28.50 20.11
CA PRO A 256 -1.88 28.01 21.13
C PRO A 256 -2.38 26.63 20.74
N GLU A 257 -2.61 25.78 21.72
CA GLU A 257 -3.12 24.41 21.58
C GLU A 257 -4.36 24.40 20.68
N ASP A 258 -4.14 24.25 19.38
CA ASP A 258 -5.23 24.07 18.43
C ASP A 258 -5.42 22.56 18.26
N PRO A 259 -6.48 21.96 18.82
CA PRO A 259 -6.71 20.52 18.71
C PRO A 259 -6.96 20.06 17.26
N GLU A 260 -7.17 21.00 16.33
CA GLU A 260 -7.46 20.70 14.92
C GLU A 260 -6.26 20.07 14.18
N TRP A 261 -5.01 20.27 14.65
CA TRP A 261 -3.83 19.66 14.01
C TRP A 261 -3.88 18.13 13.99
N LEU A 262 -4.48 17.49 15.01
CA LEU A 262 -4.62 16.04 15.10
C LEU A 262 -5.46 15.48 13.94
N ASP A 263 -6.56 16.13 13.62
CA ASP A 263 -7.48 15.72 12.56
C ASP A 263 -6.93 16.09 11.19
N THR A 264 -6.22 17.21 11.10
CA THR A 264 -5.50 17.62 9.89
C THR A 264 -4.46 16.59 9.47
N ILE A 265 -3.57 16.17 10.38
CA ILE A 265 -2.55 15.17 10.08
C ILE A 265 -3.20 13.80 9.78
N HIS A 266 -4.27 13.47 10.49
CA HIS A 266 -5.02 12.25 10.19
C HIS A 266 -5.59 12.26 8.76
N ALA A 267 -6.19 13.38 8.34
CA ALA A 267 -6.72 13.54 6.98
C ALA A 267 -5.61 13.43 5.93
N MET A 268 -4.47 14.11 6.13
CA MET A 268 -3.30 14.02 5.24
C MET A 268 -2.76 12.58 5.16
N THR A 269 -2.65 11.88 6.28
CA THR A 269 -2.14 10.50 6.31
C THR A 269 -3.08 9.53 5.58
N LYS A 270 -4.39 9.68 5.77
CA LYS A 270 -5.39 8.89 5.02
C LYS A 270 -5.33 9.17 3.53
N HIS A 271 -5.19 10.44 3.15
CA HIS A 271 -5.06 10.82 1.74
C HIS A 271 -3.79 10.21 1.12
N ALA A 272 -2.64 10.31 1.80
CA ALA A 272 -1.40 9.69 1.37
C ALA A 272 -1.54 8.17 1.14
N GLY A 273 -2.23 7.46 2.04
CA GLY A 273 -2.54 6.04 1.88
C GLY A 273 -3.32 5.74 0.60
N ARG A 274 -4.36 6.54 0.30
CA ARG A 274 -5.17 6.41 -0.93
C ARG A 274 -4.37 6.69 -2.19
N VAL A 275 -3.52 7.72 -2.19
CA VAL A 275 -2.64 8.02 -3.32
C VAL A 275 -1.69 6.86 -3.59
N LEU A 276 -1.13 6.25 -2.53
CA LEU A 276 -0.27 5.06 -2.63
C LEU A 276 -1.02 3.84 -3.17
N GLU A 277 -2.24 3.60 -2.71
CA GLU A 277 -3.09 2.53 -3.26
C GLU A 277 -3.34 2.73 -4.75
N ALA A 278 -3.74 3.93 -5.16
CA ALA A 278 -3.96 4.27 -6.56
C ALA A 278 -2.69 4.13 -7.42
N MET A 279 -1.51 4.45 -6.88
CA MET A 279 -0.23 4.23 -7.55
C MET A 279 0.08 2.75 -7.70
N THR A 280 -0.13 1.95 -6.65
CA THR A 280 0.13 0.51 -6.66
C THR A 280 -0.74 -0.19 -7.70
N VAL A 281 -2.04 0.15 -7.75
CA VAL A 281 -2.97 -0.38 -8.76
C VAL A 281 -2.52 -0.01 -10.18
N ARG A 282 -2.12 1.25 -10.42
CA ARG A 282 -1.61 1.69 -11.74
C ARG A 282 -0.33 0.95 -12.15
N GLN A 283 0.60 0.76 -11.23
CA GLN A 283 1.83 0.03 -11.51
C GLN A 283 1.55 -1.46 -11.79
N ALA A 284 0.66 -2.08 -11.03
CA ALA A 284 0.23 -3.45 -11.28
C ALA A 284 -0.41 -3.57 -12.68
N ALA A 285 -1.35 -2.68 -13.03
CA ALA A 285 -1.98 -2.67 -14.35
C ALA A 285 -0.96 -2.49 -15.50
N ALA A 286 0.04 -1.62 -15.32
CA ALA A 286 1.08 -1.40 -16.33
C ALA A 286 1.99 -2.63 -16.55
N LEU A 287 2.20 -3.45 -15.52
CA LEU A 287 2.97 -4.70 -15.62
C LEU A 287 2.20 -5.81 -16.36
N TRP A 288 0.85 -5.77 -16.30
CA TRP A 288 -0.02 -6.77 -16.92
C TRP A 288 -0.40 -6.42 -18.36
N MET A 289 -0.26 -5.15 -18.79
CA MET A 289 -0.46 -4.81 -20.19
C MET A 289 0.63 -5.50 -21.05
N PRO A 290 0.28 -6.33 -22.05
CA PRO A 290 1.25 -6.90 -22.95
C PRO A 290 1.97 -5.72 -23.62
N ARG A 291 3.29 -5.65 -23.47
CA ARG A 291 4.13 -4.75 -24.26
C ARG A 291 3.81 -5.03 -25.71
N GLY A 292 3.09 -4.13 -26.34
CA GLY A 292 2.65 -4.24 -27.72
C GLY A 292 3.79 -4.73 -28.57
N GLY A 293 3.58 -5.92 -29.18
CA GLY A 293 4.55 -6.54 -30.04
C GLY A 293 4.97 -5.55 -31.11
N GLY A 294 6.22 -5.15 -31.06
CA GLY A 294 6.83 -4.36 -32.10
C GLY A 294 6.59 -5.09 -33.43
N ALA A 295 5.73 -4.52 -34.25
CA ALA A 295 5.57 -4.92 -35.64
C ALA A 295 6.97 -4.95 -36.26
N ARG A 296 7.55 -6.13 -36.40
CA ARG A 296 8.68 -6.33 -37.30
C ARG A 296 8.16 -6.01 -38.70
N SER A 297 8.39 -4.80 -39.13
CA SER A 297 8.32 -4.41 -40.52
C SER A 297 9.34 -5.26 -41.27
N SER A 298 8.87 -6.38 -41.82
CA SER A 298 9.56 -7.10 -42.89
C SER A 298 9.48 -6.20 -44.11
N ARG A 299 10.57 -5.50 -44.39
CA ARG A 299 10.84 -4.95 -45.76
C ARG A 299 11.63 -6.00 -46.48
N GLU A 300 11.00 -6.65 -47.43
CA GLU A 300 11.63 -7.07 -48.66
C GLU A 300 11.81 -5.88 -49.62
#